data_c320e004e2ea54085ce00f4cbfea10fb
#
_entry.id   c320e004e2ea54085ce00f4cbfea10fb
#
_cell.length_a   1.000
_cell.length_b   1.000
_cell.length_c   1.000
_cell.angle_alpha   90.00
_cell.angle_beta   90.00
_cell.angle_gamma   90.00
#
_symmetry.space_group_name_H-M   'P 1'
#
loop_
_entity.id
_entity.type
_entity.pdbx_description
1 polymer ?
#
loop_
_entity_poly.entity_id
_entity_poly.type
_entity_poly.pdbx_seq_one_letter_code
_entity_poly.pdbx_strand_id
1 'polypeptide(L)'
;MTFEEIINNSTVSIYSKNNRLGYQRSLVERHLKKIVVSLKTDSTPISPTSILLGIDEENLIQEDESSRKSSRDAGYIKLKKNEGNNTFRIIDGQHRIMAMNRYIQELSDKDDKDTDKINKLNSYEFSVIIMPINSNKKIKEVEVFQSINAKAKPLKTDLVKLALTRYEELERVKDLDYTNHLAKRIIFSLNDDKLYKEDESKEDESLMDSNSKINVWKNGIIIDVNNDDEIGIIGYNAFYKSLELLCKIYTTDIQDELKGISYEDLDKYLNVLSNKITYELIIPCWKIIMDKWENCFSYKKLSFDDEIYYDDSYYIQKNMGLRSLHNILTTIVKKNNDNKEDFSKIINEFETIIISSKLISEDWEKGGRFKGLSSEAGFKHIESIIKQ
;
A
#
# COMPACT_ATOMS: atom_id res chain seq x y z
N MET A 1 8.81 -31.12 -0.35
CA MET A 1 8.15 -30.95 -1.66
C MET A 1 9.21 -30.67 -2.69
N THR A 2 9.07 -31.27 -3.87
CA THR A 2 9.99 -30.98 -4.99
C THR A 2 9.75 -29.57 -5.54
N PHE A 3 10.77 -29.03 -6.23
CA PHE A 3 10.61 -27.75 -6.93
C PHE A 3 9.44 -27.78 -7.92
N GLU A 4 9.33 -28.86 -8.69
CA GLU A 4 8.27 -29.05 -9.68
C GLU A 4 6.86 -29.04 -9.02
N GLU A 5 6.72 -29.71 -7.88
CA GLU A 5 5.46 -29.68 -7.12
C GLU A 5 5.11 -28.26 -6.63
N ILE A 6 6.09 -27.49 -6.16
CA ILE A 6 5.86 -26.13 -5.67
C ILE A 6 5.49 -25.21 -6.83
N ILE A 7 6.26 -25.19 -7.93
CA ILE A 7 6.02 -24.23 -9.02
C ILE A 7 4.70 -24.49 -9.74
N ASN A 8 4.30 -25.76 -9.89
CA ASN A 8 3.09 -26.14 -10.58
C ASN A 8 1.80 -25.98 -9.74
N ASN A 9 1.92 -25.90 -8.41
CA ASN A 9 0.77 -25.87 -7.50
C ASN A 9 0.70 -24.59 -6.64
N SER A 10 1.52 -23.58 -6.93
CA SER A 10 1.52 -22.36 -6.12
C SER A 10 1.47 -21.08 -6.92
N THR A 11 0.96 -20.05 -6.28
CA THR A 11 0.92 -18.66 -6.76
C THR A 11 1.65 -17.72 -5.81
N VAL A 12 1.96 -16.52 -6.28
CA VAL A 12 2.48 -15.41 -5.46
C VAL A 12 1.48 -14.27 -5.51
N SER A 13 1.03 -13.81 -4.34
CA SER A 13 0.08 -12.70 -4.22
C SER A 13 0.81 -11.34 -4.34
N ILE A 14 1.17 -10.96 -5.56
CA ILE A 14 1.83 -9.67 -5.84
C ILE A 14 0.79 -8.56 -5.83
N TYR A 15 1.08 -7.47 -5.09
CA TYR A 15 0.26 -6.27 -5.10
C TYR A 15 0.39 -5.53 -6.43
N SER A 16 -0.75 -5.12 -6.99
CA SER A 16 -0.83 -4.24 -8.17
C SER A 16 -2.16 -3.49 -8.18
N LYS A 17 -2.32 -2.50 -9.05
CA LYS A 17 -3.64 -1.84 -9.28
C LYS A 17 -4.73 -2.85 -9.59
N ASN A 18 -4.39 -3.91 -10.33
CA ASN A 18 -5.33 -4.97 -10.72
C ASN A 18 -5.49 -6.07 -9.65
N ASN A 19 -4.57 -6.17 -8.70
CA ASN A 19 -4.60 -7.12 -7.59
C ASN A 19 -4.31 -6.42 -6.27
N ARG A 20 -5.29 -5.70 -5.76
CA ARG A 20 -5.17 -4.96 -4.49
C ARG A 20 -5.23 -5.86 -3.24
N LEU A 21 -5.47 -7.15 -3.43
CA LEU A 21 -5.36 -8.18 -2.40
C LEU A 21 -3.96 -8.78 -2.32
N GLY A 22 -3.11 -8.48 -3.28
CA GLY A 22 -1.70 -8.81 -3.19
C GLY A 22 -1.04 -8.07 -2.01
N TYR A 23 -0.09 -8.74 -1.38
CA TYR A 23 0.67 -8.18 -0.25
C TYR A 23 2.17 -8.31 -0.45
N GLN A 24 2.60 -8.94 -1.53
CA GLN A 24 4.01 -9.13 -1.86
C GLN A 24 4.47 -8.12 -2.91
N ARG A 25 5.74 -7.77 -2.85
CA ARG A 25 6.39 -6.95 -3.88
C ARG A 25 6.68 -7.78 -5.12
N SER A 26 6.83 -7.10 -6.24
CA SER A 26 7.39 -7.68 -7.46
C SER A 26 8.81 -8.19 -7.22
N LEU A 27 9.25 -9.12 -8.07
CA LEU A 27 10.59 -9.69 -8.01
C LEU A 27 11.65 -8.60 -8.22
N VAL A 28 12.64 -8.57 -7.34
CA VAL A 28 13.78 -7.67 -7.50
C VAL A 28 14.80 -8.33 -8.41
N GLU A 29 14.89 -7.88 -9.65
CA GLU A 29 15.71 -8.45 -10.72
C GLU A 29 17.19 -8.63 -10.32
N ARG A 30 17.78 -7.65 -9.63
CA ARG A 30 19.14 -7.76 -9.12
C ARG A 30 19.32 -8.91 -8.12
N HIS A 31 18.29 -9.18 -7.31
CA HIS A 31 18.31 -10.26 -6.31
C HIS A 31 18.15 -11.60 -6.97
N LEU A 32 17.22 -11.69 -7.93
CA LEU A 32 16.98 -12.88 -8.74
C LEU A 32 18.25 -13.30 -9.47
N LYS A 33 18.91 -12.37 -10.18
CA LYS A 33 20.19 -12.62 -10.89
C LYS A 33 21.28 -13.17 -9.98
N LYS A 34 21.39 -12.65 -8.74
CA LYS A 34 22.40 -13.17 -7.78
C LYS A 34 22.15 -14.64 -7.43
N ILE A 35 20.88 -15.00 -7.19
CA ILE A 35 20.50 -16.37 -6.87
C ILE A 35 20.77 -17.29 -8.08
N VAL A 36 20.40 -16.85 -9.29
CA VAL A 36 20.69 -17.63 -10.53
C VAL A 36 22.18 -17.85 -10.71
N VAL A 37 23.02 -16.85 -10.46
CA VAL A 37 24.49 -17.02 -10.52
C VAL A 37 24.96 -18.04 -9.49
N SER A 38 24.47 -18.00 -8.26
CA SER A 38 24.78 -19.00 -7.24
C SER A 38 24.38 -20.41 -7.67
N LEU A 39 23.19 -20.58 -8.26
CA LEU A 39 22.70 -21.85 -8.80
C LEU A 39 23.56 -22.41 -9.95
N LYS A 40 24.26 -21.53 -10.68
CA LYS A 40 25.18 -21.93 -11.76
C LYS A 40 26.55 -22.39 -11.24
N THR A 41 27.00 -21.80 -10.14
CA THR A 41 28.36 -21.99 -9.61
C THR A 41 28.42 -23.06 -8.52
N ASP A 42 27.35 -23.20 -7.72
CA ASP A 42 27.31 -24.16 -6.62
C ASP A 42 26.65 -25.47 -7.02
N SER A 43 27.27 -26.58 -6.61
CA SER A 43 26.73 -27.93 -6.80
C SER A 43 25.47 -28.18 -5.93
N THR A 44 25.23 -27.36 -4.94
CA THR A 44 24.06 -27.40 -4.04
C THR A 44 23.40 -26.04 -3.98
N PRO A 45 22.29 -25.86 -4.70
CA PRO A 45 21.52 -24.60 -4.68
C PRO A 45 20.77 -24.48 -3.36
N ILE A 46 21.37 -23.91 -2.32
CA ILE A 46 20.74 -23.99 -1.01
C ILE A 46 20.60 -22.64 -0.35
N SER A 47 19.36 -22.33 -0.06
CA SER A 47 19.02 -21.54 1.11
C SER A 47 18.64 -22.50 2.23
N PRO A 48 19.25 -22.41 3.41
CA PRO A 48 18.95 -23.29 4.54
C PRO A 48 17.58 -23.03 5.16
N THR A 49 16.82 -22.07 4.63
CA THR A 49 15.49 -21.70 5.14
C THR A 49 14.38 -22.40 4.36
N SER A 50 13.36 -22.87 5.08
CA SER A 50 12.17 -23.47 4.48
C SER A 50 11.41 -22.48 3.58
N ILE A 51 10.66 -23.00 2.62
CA ILE A 51 9.66 -22.25 1.89
C ILE A 51 8.39 -22.23 2.75
N LEU A 52 7.79 -21.06 2.90
CA LEU A 52 6.51 -20.94 3.63
C LEU A 52 5.38 -20.86 2.62
N LEU A 53 4.44 -21.79 2.72
CA LEU A 53 3.28 -21.93 1.87
C LEU A 53 2.00 -21.75 2.68
N GLY A 54 1.09 -20.90 2.23
CA GLY A 54 -0.28 -20.82 2.73
C GLY A 54 -1.20 -21.74 1.94
N ILE A 55 -2.15 -22.37 2.62
CA ILE A 55 -3.19 -23.18 2.01
C ILE A 55 -4.53 -22.91 2.70
N ASP A 56 -5.63 -22.88 1.95
CA ASP A 56 -6.94 -22.78 2.55
C ASP A 56 -7.28 -24.09 3.30
N GLU A 57 -7.74 -24.00 4.55
CA GLU A 57 -8.01 -25.16 5.42
C GLU A 57 -8.91 -26.21 4.75
N GLU A 58 -9.86 -25.76 3.94
CA GLU A 58 -10.80 -26.61 3.20
C GLU A 58 -10.12 -27.49 2.12
N ASN A 59 -8.89 -27.14 1.71
CA ASN A 59 -8.08 -27.90 0.76
C ASN A 59 -7.19 -28.96 1.46
N LEU A 60 -7.17 -28.99 2.79
CA LEU A 60 -6.52 -30.03 3.56
C LEU A 60 -7.49 -31.17 3.81
N ILE A 61 -7.13 -32.38 3.41
CA ILE A 61 -7.83 -33.58 3.84
C ILE A 61 -7.15 -34.00 5.14
N GLN A 62 -7.82 -33.79 6.27
CA GLN A 62 -7.36 -34.35 7.53
C GLN A 62 -7.49 -35.88 7.44
N GLU A 63 -6.38 -36.59 7.64
CA GLU A 63 -6.51 -38.05 7.87
C GLU A 63 -7.15 -38.28 9.22
N ASP A 64 -8.00 -39.32 9.27
CA ASP A 64 -8.72 -39.72 10.45
C ASP A 64 -7.73 -39.94 11.62
N GLU A 65 -7.94 -39.27 12.74
CA GLU A 65 -7.05 -39.35 13.92
C GLU A 65 -6.86 -40.77 14.41
N SER A 66 -7.79 -41.67 14.07
CA SER A 66 -7.74 -43.12 14.39
C SER A 66 -6.56 -43.84 13.75
N SER A 67 -5.93 -43.30 12.70
CA SER A 67 -4.76 -43.86 12.02
C SER A 67 -3.42 -43.47 12.64
N ARG A 68 -3.41 -42.49 13.56
CA ARG A 68 -2.19 -42.04 14.24
C ARG A 68 -1.93 -42.84 15.49
N LYS A 69 -0.86 -43.65 15.49
CA LYS A 69 -0.44 -44.44 16.69
C LYS A 69 0.09 -43.54 17.81
N SER A 70 0.54 -42.33 17.52
CA SER A 70 0.91 -41.33 18.50
C SER A 70 0.89 -39.92 17.87
N SER A 71 0.73 -38.87 18.70
CA SER A 71 0.77 -37.47 18.26
C SER A 71 2.16 -37.00 17.77
N ARG A 72 3.17 -37.87 17.83
CA ARG A 72 4.55 -37.61 17.41
C ARG A 72 4.94 -38.36 16.13
N ASP A 73 4.06 -39.17 15.58
CA ASP A 73 4.38 -39.92 14.36
C ASP A 73 4.36 -38.98 13.15
N ALA A 74 5.38 -39.09 12.30
CA ALA A 74 5.39 -38.45 11.01
C ALA A 74 4.22 -39.01 10.17
N GLY A 75 3.44 -38.13 9.60
CA GLY A 75 2.26 -38.46 8.79
C GLY A 75 2.33 -37.82 7.40
N TYR A 76 1.47 -38.29 6.52
CA TYR A 76 1.26 -37.69 5.21
C TYR A 76 0.07 -36.72 5.27
N ILE A 77 0.23 -35.56 4.63
CA ILE A 77 -0.87 -34.62 4.42
C ILE A 77 -1.46 -34.91 3.06
N LYS A 78 -2.75 -35.21 3.00
CA LYS A 78 -3.47 -35.31 1.72
C LYS A 78 -4.09 -33.96 1.37
N LEU A 79 -3.89 -33.58 0.12
CA LEU A 79 -4.43 -32.35 -0.45
C LEU A 79 -5.58 -32.70 -1.39
N LYS A 80 -6.64 -31.89 -1.38
CA LYS A 80 -7.63 -31.94 -2.45
C LYS A 80 -6.95 -31.47 -3.73
N LYS A 81 -7.00 -32.28 -4.76
CA LYS A 81 -6.57 -31.88 -6.11
C LYS A 81 -7.65 -30.98 -6.69
N ASN A 82 -7.40 -29.68 -6.68
CA ASN A 82 -8.28 -28.72 -7.36
C ASN A 82 -7.89 -28.69 -8.84
N GLU A 83 -8.77 -29.15 -9.70
CA GLU A 83 -8.58 -29.04 -11.15
C GLU A 83 -8.51 -27.56 -11.54
N GLY A 84 -7.35 -27.11 -11.99
CA GLY A 84 -7.12 -25.78 -12.57
C GLY A 84 -6.76 -24.65 -11.63
N ASN A 85 -6.70 -24.84 -10.30
CA ASN A 85 -6.32 -23.78 -9.35
C ASN A 85 -5.07 -24.15 -8.56
N ASN A 86 -4.16 -23.18 -8.45
CA ASN A 86 -3.01 -23.31 -7.57
C ASN A 86 -3.46 -23.49 -6.11
N THR A 87 -3.05 -24.59 -5.50
CA THR A 87 -3.48 -24.97 -4.16
C THR A 87 -2.78 -24.14 -3.08
N PHE A 88 -1.54 -23.70 -3.36
CA PHE A 88 -0.72 -22.98 -2.39
C PHE A 88 -0.50 -21.52 -2.79
N ARG A 89 -0.26 -20.70 -1.80
CA ARG A 89 0.30 -19.34 -1.93
C ARG A 89 1.69 -19.32 -1.31
N ILE A 90 2.69 -18.89 -2.07
CA ILE A 90 4.05 -18.71 -1.52
C ILE A 90 4.04 -17.46 -0.65
N ILE A 91 4.17 -17.65 0.67
CA ILE A 91 4.26 -16.54 1.64
C ILE A 91 5.70 -16.06 1.76
N ASP A 92 6.67 -16.99 1.87
CA ASP A 92 8.09 -16.67 1.81
C ASP A 92 8.85 -17.65 0.91
N GLY A 93 9.92 -17.15 0.28
CA GLY A 93 10.78 -17.92 -0.62
C GLY A 93 10.52 -17.66 -2.11
N GLN A 94 9.67 -16.70 -2.49
CA GLN A 94 9.35 -16.41 -3.90
C GLN A 94 10.60 -16.21 -4.77
N HIS A 95 11.62 -15.46 -4.30
CA HIS A 95 12.84 -15.22 -5.08
C HIS A 95 13.64 -16.50 -5.33
N ARG A 96 13.63 -17.44 -4.41
CA ARG A 96 14.33 -18.73 -4.55
C ARG A 96 13.66 -19.61 -5.59
N ILE A 97 12.33 -19.74 -5.49
CA ILE A 97 11.54 -20.54 -6.44
C ILE A 97 11.62 -19.92 -7.85
N MET A 98 11.43 -18.60 -7.97
CA MET A 98 11.48 -17.93 -9.26
C MET A 98 12.88 -17.89 -9.89
N ALA A 99 13.95 -17.82 -9.09
CA ALA A 99 15.31 -17.93 -9.60
C ALA A 99 15.61 -19.31 -10.14
N MET A 100 15.15 -20.37 -9.47
CA MET A 100 15.31 -21.74 -9.96
C MET A 100 14.50 -21.96 -11.24
N ASN A 101 13.26 -21.48 -11.30
CA ASN A 101 12.45 -21.53 -12.51
C ASN A 101 13.14 -20.85 -13.69
N ARG A 102 13.64 -19.63 -13.48
CA ARG A 102 14.39 -18.90 -14.50
C ARG A 102 15.64 -19.66 -14.98
N TYR A 103 16.37 -20.26 -14.05
CA TYR A 103 17.55 -21.02 -14.42
C TYR A 103 17.20 -22.25 -15.25
N ILE A 104 16.13 -22.98 -14.90
CA ILE A 104 15.63 -24.11 -15.70
C ILE A 104 15.21 -23.65 -17.10
N GLN A 105 14.52 -22.51 -17.22
CA GLN A 105 14.19 -21.92 -18.52
C GLN A 105 15.44 -21.60 -19.33
N GLU A 106 16.44 -20.93 -18.74
CA GLU A 106 17.72 -20.65 -19.41
C GLU A 106 18.47 -21.94 -19.88
N LEU A 107 18.29 -23.04 -19.18
CA LEU A 107 18.84 -24.34 -19.61
C LEU A 107 18.03 -24.97 -20.73
N SER A 108 16.73 -24.79 -20.71
CA SER A 108 15.77 -25.31 -21.70
C SER A 108 15.86 -24.61 -23.06
N ASP A 109 16.20 -23.32 -23.04
CA ASP A 109 16.27 -22.46 -24.24
C ASP A 109 17.61 -22.64 -25.02
N LYS A 110 18.56 -23.38 -24.49
CA LYS A 110 19.82 -23.67 -25.20
C LYS A 110 19.62 -24.72 -26.28
N ASP A 111 20.40 -24.63 -27.36
CA ASP A 111 20.39 -25.62 -28.44
C ASP A 111 20.80 -27.02 -27.95
N ASP A 112 21.75 -27.07 -27.01
CA ASP A 112 22.18 -28.29 -26.31
C ASP A 112 21.59 -28.31 -24.89
N LYS A 113 20.39 -28.87 -24.76
CA LYS A 113 19.63 -28.92 -23.50
C LYS A 113 20.28 -29.91 -22.53
N ASP A 114 20.69 -29.39 -21.36
CA ASP A 114 21.18 -30.23 -20.25
C ASP A 114 19.96 -30.84 -19.50
N THR A 115 19.40 -31.90 -20.12
CA THR A 115 18.19 -32.58 -19.61
C THR A 115 18.41 -33.17 -18.22
N ASP A 116 19.62 -33.72 -17.95
CA ASP A 116 19.92 -34.30 -16.65
C ASP A 116 19.94 -33.25 -15.55
N LYS A 117 20.51 -32.10 -15.83
CA LYS A 117 20.51 -30.98 -14.89
C LYS A 117 19.12 -30.41 -14.65
N ILE A 118 18.32 -30.31 -15.70
CA ILE A 118 16.92 -29.89 -15.59
C ILE A 118 16.14 -30.85 -14.70
N ASN A 119 16.24 -32.13 -14.92
CA ASN A 119 15.57 -33.17 -14.12
C ASN A 119 16.03 -33.13 -12.65
N LYS A 120 17.31 -32.93 -12.40
CA LYS A 120 17.87 -32.80 -11.06
C LYS A 120 17.34 -31.56 -10.34
N LEU A 121 17.17 -30.44 -11.05
CA LEU A 121 16.59 -29.20 -10.46
C LEU A 121 15.10 -29.37 -10.20
N ASN A 122 14.35 -30.00 -11.11
CA ASN A 122 12.92 -30.25 -10.92
C ASN A 122 12.62 -31.17 -9.75
N SER A 123 13.47 -32.19 -9.54
CA SER A 123 13.35 -33.13 -8.42
C SER A 123 14.01 -32.64 -7.11
N TYR A 124 14.59 -31.42 -7.11
CA TYR A 124 15.19 -30.86 -5.90
C TYR A 124 14.14 -30.65 -4.81
N GLU A 125 14.38 -31.21 -3.63
CA GLU A 125 13.46 -31.14 -2.48
C GLU A 125 13.72 -29.93 -1.60
N PHE A 126 12.68 -29.11 -1.41
CA PHE A 126 12.67 -28.03 -0.43
C PHE A 126 12.03 -28.50 0.87
N SER A 127 12.61 -28.08 1.99
CA SER A 127 11.88 -28.06 3.25
C SER A 127 10.77 -27.02 3.15
N VAL A 128 9.54 -27.41 3.44
CA VAL A 128 8.38 -26.52 3.38
C VAL A 128 7.68 -26.47 4.73
N ILE A 129 7.16 -25.30 5.07
CA ILE A 129 6.21 -25.10 6.17
C ILE A 129 4.88 -24.79 5.52
N ILE A 130 3.87 -25.62 5.79
CA ILE A 130 2.51 -25.40 5.29
C ILE A 130 1.69 -24.78 6.40
N MET A 131 1.12 -23.62 6.12
CA MET A 131 0.26 -22.87 7.04
C MET A 131 -1.19 -22.98 6.58
N PRO A 132 -2.04 -23.73 7.28
CA PRO A 132 -3.48 -23.74 7.05
C PRO A 132 -4.07 -22.36 7.41
N ILE A 133 -4.92 -21.85 6.54
CA ILE A 133 -5.53 -20.55 6.68
C ILE A 133 -7.02 -20.69 6.42
N ASN A 134 -7.83 -20.22 7.34
CA ASN A 134 -9.26 -20.12 7.11
C ASN A 134 -9.51 -19.14 5.96
N SER A 135 -10.27 -19.56 4.94
CA SER A 135 -10.55 -18.77 3.74
C SER A 135 -11.19 -17.40 4.06
N ASN A 136 -11.88 -17.28 5.19
CA ASN A 136 -12.50 -16.06 5.69
C ASN A 136 -11.57 -15.23 6.62
N LYS A 137 -10.32 -15.66 6.84
CA LYS A 137 -9.35 -15.01 7.73
C LYS A 137 -7.97 -14.88 7.08
N LYS A 138 -7.94 -14.46 5.83
CA LYS A 138 -6.68 -14.29 5.06
C LYS A 138 -5.77 -13.18 5.58
N ILE A 139 -6.30 -12.28 6.40
CA ILE A 139 -5.51 -11.25 7.11
C ILE A 139 -4.33 -11.88 7.87
N LYS A 140 -4.51 -13.07 8.45
CA LYS A 140 -3.45 -13.80 9.17
C LYS A 140 -2.25 -14.15 8.29
N GLU A 141 -2.47 -14.42 7.01
CA GLU A 141 -1.40 -14.67 6.05
C GLU A 141 -0.52 -13.42 5.86
N VAL A 142 -1.16 -12.25 5.76
CA VAL A 142 -0.48 -10.96 5.62
C VAL A 142 0.29 -10.60 6.89
N GLU A 143 -0.29 -10.84 8.07
CA GLU A 143 0.37 -10.62 9.37
C GLU A 143 1.63 -11.48 9.51
N VAL A 144 1.57 -12.77 9.14
CA VAL A 144 2.71 -13.68 9.16
C VAL A 144 3.77 -13.23 8.17
N PHE A 145 3.38 -12.88 6.95
CA PHE A 145 4.28 -12.30 5.95
C PHE A 145 5.00 -11.06 6.47
N GLN A 146 4.27 -10.14 7.11
CA GLN A 146 4.84 -8.95 7.73
C GLN A 146 5.84 -9.32 8.82
N SER A 147 5.49 -10.25 9.71
CA SER A 147 6.33 -10.64 10.85
C SER A 147 7.65 -11.27 10.42
N ILE A 148 7.64 -12.10 9.38
CA ILE A 148 8.84 -12.73 8.81
C ILE A 148 9.74 -11.68 8.18
N ASN A 149 9.17 -10.74 7.43
CA ASN A 149 9.91 -9.72 6.71
C ASN A 149 10.35 -8.55 7.59
N ALA A 150 9.75 -8.34 8.76
CA ALA A 150 10.12 -7.25 9.68
C ALA A 150 11.56 -7.38 10.20
N LYS A 151 12.10 -8.60 10.32
CA LYS A 151 13.47 -8.88 10.75
C LYS A 151 14.47 -8.92 9.58
N ALA A 152 13.97 -9.02 8.35
CA ALA A 152 14.78 -8.97 7.13
C ALA A 152 14.92 -7.52 6.63
N LYS A 153 15.22 -7.31 5.34
CA LYS A 153 15.17 -5.97 4.76
C LYS A 153 13.72 -5.47 4.80
N PRO A 154 13.44 -4.32 5.45
CA PRO A 154 12.08 -3.82 5.58
C PRO A 154 11.38 -3.76 4.21
N LEU A 155 10.19 -4.36 4.15
CA LEU A 155 9.29 -4.16 3.02
C LEU A 155 8.96 -2.67 2.88
N LYS A 156 8.61 -2.24 1.68
CA LYS A 156 7.94 -0.94 1.54
C LYS A 156 6.72 -0.97 2.44
N THR A 157 6.70 -0.13 3.46
CA THR A 157 5.68 -0.08 4.53
C THR A 157 4.28 0.12 3.95
N ASP A 158 4.21 0.76 2.79
CA ASP A 158 3.00 1.06 2.04
C ASP A 158 2.23 -0.20 1.64
N LEU A 159 2.95 -1.20 1.12
CA LEU A 159 2.37 -2.43 0.60
C LEU A 159 1.63 -3.23 1.68
N VAL A 160 2.31 -3.44 2.80
CA VAL A 160 1.73 -4.22 3.91
C VAL A 160 0.52 -3.49 4.50
N LYS A 161 0.62 -2.17 4.67
CA LYS A 161 -0.46 -1.36 5.24
C LYS A 161 -1.70 -1.35 4.35
N LEU A 162 -1.51 -1.20 3.04
CA LEU A 162 -2.61 -1.27 2.06
C LEU A 162 -3.28 -2.64 2.06
N ALA A 163 -2.49 -3.72 2.09
CA ALA A 163 -3.03 -5.07 2.13
C ALA A 163 -3.81 -5.33 3.43
N LEU A 164 -3.24 -5.00 4.60
CA LEU A 164 -3.91 -5.19 5.89
C LEU A 164 -5.26 -4.48 5.91
N THR A 165 -5.30 -3.18 5.63
CA THR A 165 -6.57 -2.43 5.63
C THR A 165 -7.58 -2.98 4.62
N ARG A 166 -7.12 -3.56 3.51
CA ARG A 166 -8.03 -4.18 2.53
C ARG A 166 -8.61 -5.50 3.03
N TYR A 167 -7.80 -6.32 3.68
CA TYR A 167 -8.29 -7.57 4.29
C TYR A 167 -9.21 -7.31 5.49
N GLU A 168 -8.91 -6.29 6.31
CA GLU A 168 -9.81 -5.83 7.38
C GLU A 168 -11.19 -5.47 6.84
N GLU A 169 -11.26 -4.78 5.69
CA GLU A 169 -12.52 -4.44 5.02
C GLU A 169 -13.26 -5.69 4.53
N LEU A 170 -12.56 -6.62 3.87
CA LEU A 170 -13.15 -7.84 3.32
C LEU A 170 -13.64 -8.80 4.41
N GLU A 171 -12.88 -8.93 5.48
CA GLU A 171 -13.19 -9.82 6.60
C GLU A 171 -14.15 -9.17 7.61
N ARG A 172 -14.55 -7.91 7.37
CA ARG A 172 -15.44 -7.12 8.22
C ARG A 172 -14.99 -7.13 9.69
N VAL A 173 -13.70 -6.89 9.88
CA VAL A 173 -13.09 -6.87 11.21
C VAL A 173 -13.74 -5.76 12.05
N LYS A 174 -14.12 -6.07 13.30
CA LYS A 174 -14.83 -5.12 14.17
C LYS A 174 -13.91 -4.09 14.83
N ASP A 175 -12.70 -4.50 15.16
CA ASP A 175 -11.73 -3.64 15.85
C ASP A 175 -10.77 -3.00 14.82
N LEU A 176 -11.30 -2.06 14.02
CA LEU A 176 -10.54 -1.35 13.00
C LEU A 176 -9.73 -0.20 13.61
N ASP A 177 -8.56 0.07 13.03
CA ASP A 177 -7.90 1.38 13.17
C ASP A 177 -8.60 2.41 12.27
N TYR A 178 -9.62 3.08 12.81
CA TYR A 178 -10.42 4.07 12.08
C TYR A 178 -9.55 5.16 11.45
N THR A 179 -8.44 5.54 12.08
CA THR A 179 -7.50 6.52 11.53
C THR A 179 -6.88 6.03 10.23
N ASN A 180 -6.46 4.76 10.19
CA ASN A 180 -5.91 4.15 8.99
C ASN A 180 -6.95 4.07 7.86
N HIS A 181 -8.16 3.65 8.18
CA HIS A 181 -9.23 3.51 7.20
C HIS A 181 -9.68 4.85 6.65
N LEU A 182 -9.82 5.88 7.49
CA LEU A 182 -10.16 7.23 7.07
C LEU A 182 -9.08 7.83 6.16
N ALA A 183 -7.81 7.76 6.59
CA ALA A 183 -6.70 8.28 5.78
C ALA A 183 -6.57 7.57 4.43
N LYS A 184 -6.76 6.24 4.39
CA LYS A 184 -6.75 5.47 3.13
C LYS A 184 -7.82 5.98 2.17
N ARG A 185 -9.07 6.16 2.62
CA ARG A 185 -10.17 6.65 1.78
C ARG A 185 -9.89 8.05 1.23
N ILE A 186 -9.41 8.96 2.06
CA ILE A 186 -9.00 10.30 1.65
C ILE A 186 -7.92 10.24 0.56
N ILE A 187 -6.88 9.41 0.75
CA ILE A 187 -5.79 9.27 -0.22
C ILE A 187 -6.29 8.76 -1.57
N PHE A 188 -7.14 7.73 -1.56
CA PHE A 188 -7.69 7.18 -2.80
C PHE A 188 -8.62 8.18 -3.50
N SER A 189 -9.47 8.88 -2.75
CA SER A 189 -10.34 9.94 -3.30
C SER A 189 -9.54 11.10 -3.89
N LEU A 190 -8.46 11.54 -3.23
CA LEU A 190 -7.55 12.56 -3.75
C LEU A 190 -6.83 12.11 -5.02
N ASN A 191 -6.43 10.84 -5.10
CA ASN A 191 -5.71 10.31 -6.26
C ASN A 191 -6.64 9.99 -7.45
N ASP A 192 -7.91 10.31 -7.34
CA ASP A 192 -8.96 9.96 -8.32
C ASP A 192 -9.09 8.46 -8.59
N ASP A 193 -8.80 7.65 -7.58
CA ASP A 193 -8.94 6.20 -7.65
C ASP A 193 -10.37 5.77 -7.34
N LYS A 194 -10.99 5.06 -8.27
CA LYS A 194 -12.41 4.67 -8.23
C LYS A 194 -12.79 3.68 -7.11
N LEU A 195 -11.83 3.25 -6.28
CA LEU A 195 -12.08 2.21 -5.25
C LEU A 195 -13.18 2.58 -4.25
N TYR A 196 -13.34 3.86 -3.95
CA TYR A 196 -14.31 4.38 -2.98
C TYR A 196 -15.29 5.39 -3.60
N LYS A 197 -15.34 5.51 -4.93
CA LYS A 197 -16.43 6.27 -5.58
C LYS A 197 -17.73 5.51 -5.36
N GLU A 198 -18.76 6.19 -4.88
CA GLU A 198 -20.11 5.67 -4.86
C GLU A 198 -20.55 5.34 -6.29
N ASP A 199 -21.38 4.30 -6.45
CA ASP A 199 -21.91 3.88 -7.76
C ASP A 199 -22.33 5.10 -8.58
N GLU A 200 -21.82 5.21 -9.80
CA GLU A 200 -22.04 6.29 -10.76
C GLU A 200 -23.53 6.60 -11.04
N SER A 201 -24.47 5.81 -10.46
CA SER A 201 -25.92 5.97 -10.60
C SER A 201 -26.53 7.10 -9.74
N LYS A 202 -25.74 7.75 -8.85
CA LYS A 202 -26.18 8.87 -8.00
C LYS A 202 -25.09 9.95 -7.92
N GLU A 203 -24.64 10.42 -9.07
CA GLU A 203 -23.98 11.72 -9.12
C GLU A 203 -25.02 12.79 -8.79
N ASP A 204 -25.00 13.27 -7.56
CA ASP A 204 -25.61 14.53 -7.23
C ASP A 204 -24.76 15.61 -7.93
N GLU A 205 -25.10 15.89 -9.21
CA GLU A 205 -24.51 16.97 -10.02
C GLU A 205 -24.55 18.33 -9.31
N SER A 206 -25.31 18.45 -8.21
CA SER A 206 -25.44 19.67 -7.42
C SER A 206 -24.20 20.01 -6.58
N LEU A 207 -23.27 19.09 -6.36
CA LEU A 207 -22.01 19.33 -5.64
C LEU A 207 -20.83 19.64 -6.57
N MET A 208 -20.99 19.46 -7.88
CA MET A 208 -19.99 19.75 -8.90
C MET A 208 -20.30 21.04 -9.66
N ASP A 209 -20.10 22.17 -9.02
CA ASP A 209 -19.90 23.42 -9.75
C ASP A 209 -18.54 23.32 -10.45
N SER A 210 -18.58 23.01 -11.75
CA SER A 210 -17.49 22.49 -12.59
C SER A 210 -16.29 23.44 -12.77
N ASN A 211 -16.31 24.64 -12.18
CA ASN A 211 -15.27 25.65 -12.34
C ASN A 211 -14.42 25.95 -11.11
N SER A 212 -14.62 25.29 -9.97
CA SER A 212 -14.01 25.73 -8.71
C SER A 212 -13.04 24.77 -8.02
N LYS A 213 -12.86 23.52 -8.46
CA LYS A 213 -12.09 22.57 -7.64
C LYS A 213 -11.05 21.78 -8.43
N ILE A 214 -9.94 22.44 -8.78
CA ILE A 214 -8.76 21.72 -9.27
C ILE A 214 -8.23 20.86 -8.12
N ASN A 215 -8.19 19.53 -8.34
CA ASN A 215 -7.55 18.60 -7.43
C ASN A 215 -6.08 18.42 -7.84
N VAL A 216 -5.17 19.12 -7.16
CA VAL A 216 -3.73 19.06 -7.42
C VAL A 216 -3.08 17.71 -7.08
N TRP A 217 -3.85 16.81 -6.47
CA TRP A 217 -3.38 15.46 -6.09
C TRP A 217 -3.84 14.37 -7.05
N LYS A 218 -4.64 14.72 -8.07
CA LYS A 218 -5.05 13.75 -9.10
C LYS A 218 -3.81 13.10 -9.72
N ASN A 219 -3.75 11.76 -9.68
CA ASN A 219 -2.58 10.98 -10.08
C ASN A 219 -1.25 11.42 -9.43
N GLY A 220 -1.28 12.14 -8.29
CA GLY A 220 -0.09 12.63 -7.61
C GLY A 220 0.48 11.68 -6.57
N ILE A 221 -0.27 10.65 -6.15
CA ILE A 221 0.11 9.75 -5.07
C ILE A 221 0.38 8.36 -5.64
N ILE A 222 1.60 7.85 -5.44
CA ILE A 222 2.02 6.52 -5.87
C ILE A 222 1.37 5.47 -4.96
N ILE A 223 0.38 4.75 -5.47
CA ILE A 223 -0.35 3.68 -4.77
C ILE A 223 0.18 2.31 -5.18
N ASP A 224 0.48 2.09 -6.46
CA ASP A 224 1.10 0.85 -6.93
C ASP A 224 2.62 0.88 -6.77
N VAL A 225 3.06 0.60 -5.56
CA VAL A 225 4.50 0.62 -5.19
C VAL A 225 5.35 -0.44 -5.88
N ASN A 226 4.75 -1.34 -6.64
CA ASN A 226 5.43 -2.37 -7.42
C ASN A 226 5.60 -2.00 -8.89
N ASN A 227 4.94 -0.94 -9.33
CA ASN A 227 5.06 -0.42 -10.69
C ASN A 227 6.07 0.75 -10.68
N ASP A 228 7.23 0.54 -11.29
CA ASP A 228 8.27 1.57 -11.38
C ASP A 228 7.87 2.72 -12.34
N ASP A 229 6.89 2.49 -13.23
CA ASP A 229 6.30 3.47 -14.15
C ASP A 229 5.05 4.16 -13.57
N GLU A 230 4.73 3.94 -12.28
CA GLU A 230 3.58 4.56 -11.63
C GLU A 230 3.74 6.08 -11.59
N ILE A 231 2.71 6.75 -12.08
CA ILE A 231 2.62 8.22 -12.05
C ILE A 231 2.44 8.67 -10.60
N GLY A 232 3.19 9.70 -10.19
CA GLY A 232 3.05 10.30 -8.87
C GLY A 232 4.32 10.99 -8.40
N ILE A 233 4.16 11.91 -7.46
CA ILE A 233 5.26 12.70 -6.87
C ILE A 233 5.63 12.21 -5.47
N ILE A 234 4.70 11.52 -4.79
CA ILE A 234 4.87 11.07 -3.40
C ILE A 234 4.26 9.68 -3.19
N GLY A 235 4.92 8.83 -2.40
CA GLY A 235 4.40 7.50 -2.06
C GLY A 235 3.28 7.56 -1.02
N TYR A 236 2.39 6.55 -1.05
CA TYR A 236 1.25 6.38 -0.16
C TYR A 236 1.59 6.60 1.32
N ASN A 237 2.63 5.95 1.85
CA ASN A 237 2.97 6.04 3.28
C ASN A 237 3.42 7.43 3.71
N ALA A 238 4.14 8.16 2.85
CA ALA A 238 4.54 9.53 3.15
C ALA A 238 3.31 10.45 3.22
N PHE A 239 2.36 10.26 2.30
CA PHE A 239 1.09 10.97 2.32
C PHE A 239 0.24 10.59 3.53
N TYR A 240 0.10 9.30 3.81
CA TYR A 240 -0.58 8.79 4.99
C TYR A 240 -0.06 9.44 6.28
N LYS A 241 1.26 9.43 6.50
CA LYS A 241 1.88 10.05 7.67
C LYS A 241 1.57 11.53 7.81
N SER A 242 1.36 12.24 6.71
CA SER A 242 1.00 13.66 6.75
C SER A 242 -0.45 13.88 7.20
N LEU A 243 -1.35 12.91 6.97
CA LEU A 243 -2.76 12.96 7.36
C LEU A 243 -3.04 12.32 8.73
N GLU A 244 -2.16 11.49 9.24
CA GLU A 244 -2.38 10.63 10.41
C GLU A 244 -2.93 11.41 11.61
N LEU A 245 -2.32 12.55 11.96
CA LEU A 245 -2.76 13.38 13.07
C LEU A 245 -4.11 14.07 12.78
N LEU A 246 -4.33 14.52 11.55
CA LEU A 246 -5.59 15.11 11.13
C LEU A 246 -6.71 14.08 11.24
N CYS A 247 -6.53 12.90 10.67
CA CYS A 247 -7.51 11.82 10.74
C CYS A 247 -7.80 11.39 12.18
N LYS A 248 -6.77 11.35 13.03
CA LYS A 248 -6.89 11.01 14.44
C LYS A 248 -7.83 11.98 15.18
N ILE A 249 -7.77 13.30 14.92
CA ILE A 249 -8.68 14.28 15.53
C ILE A 249 -10.13 13.95 15.20
N TYR A 250 -10.43 13.55 13.96
CA TYR A 250 -11.80 13.22 13.54
C TYR A 250 -12.28 11.87 14.05
N THR A 251 -11.37 10.91 14.29
CA THR A 251 -11.75 9.54 14.70
C THR A 251 -11.74 9.33 16.21
N THR A 252 -11.04 10.14 17.00
CA THR A 252 -10.91 9.94 18.45
C THR A 252 -12.26 10.13 19.17
N ASP A 253 -13.00 11.17 18.85
CA ASP A 253 -14.23 11.51 19.56
C ASP A 253 -15.39 10.56 19.25
N ILE A 254 -15.33 9.91 18.08
CA ILE A 254 -16.38 9.01 17.60
C ILE A 254 -16.06 7.54 17.87
N GLN A 255 -14.86 7.24 18.37
CA GLN A 255 -14.42 5.86 18.57
C GLN A 255 -15.36 5.08 19.49
N ASP A 256 -15.89 5.71 20.53
CA ASP A 256 -16.81 5.06 21.46
C ASP A 256 -18.24 4.94 20.86
N GLU A 257 -18.66 5.91 20.06
CA GLU A 257 -19.95 5.89 19.36
C GLU A 257 -20.01 4.82 18.27
N LEU A 258 -18.89 4.54 17.63
CA LEU A 258 -18.77 3.53 16.59
C LEU A 258 -18.61 2.09 17.14
N LYS A 259 -18.36 1.95 18.44
CA LYS A 259 -18.32 0.63 19.08
C LYS A 259 -19.70 -0.02 19.04
N GLY A 260 -19.80 -1.15 18.36
CA GLY A 260 -21.02 -1.96 18.34
C GLY A 260 -21.99 -1.69 17.20
N ILE A 261 -21.72 -0.72 16.31
CA ILE A 261 -22.47 -0.56 15.06
C ILE A 261 -22.09 -1.67 14.06
N SER A 262 -22.92 -1.87 13.04
CA SER A 262 -22.63 -2.83 11.98
C SER A 262 -21.42 -2.36 11.14
N TYR A 263 -20.76 -3.32 10.47
CA TYR A 263 -19.64 -2.96 9.57
C TYR A 263 -20.16 -2.07 8.43
N GLU A 264 -21.33 -2.33 7.91
CA GLU A 264 -21.97 -1.57 6.83
C GLU A 264 -22.21 -0.10 7.22
N ASP A 265 -22.69 0.14 8.45
CA ASP A 265 -22.90 1.50 8.95
C ASP A 265 -21.59 2.23 9.20
N LEU A 266 -20.58 1.52 9.73
CA LEU A 266 -19.23 2.03 9.88
C LEU A 266 -18.60 2.41 8.53
N ASP A 267 -18.70 1.52 7.55
CA ASP A 267 -18.19 1.75 6.20
C ASP A 267 -18.82 2.99 5.57
N LYS A 268 -20.14 3.09 5.63
CA LYS A 268 -20.90 4.27 5.16
C LYS A 268 -20.47 5.54 5.88
N TYR A 269 -20.33 5.49 7.21
CA TYR A 269 -19.91 6.63 8.00
C TYR A 269 -18.51 7.13 7.58
N LEU A 270 -17.54 6.22 7.48
CA LEU A 270 -16.18 6.55 7.07
C LEU A 270 -16.12 7.08 5.64
N ASN A 271 -16.98 6.60 4.73
CA ASN A 271 -17.08 7.11 3.37
C ASN A 271 -17.60 8.56 3.36
N VAL A 272 -18.68 8.86 4.07
CA VAL A 272 -19.22 10.21 4.18
C VAL A 272 -18.19 11.16 4.78
N LEU A 273 -17.55 10.76 5.87
CA LEU A 273 -16.53 11.58 6.55
C LEU A 273 -15.31 11.83 5.66
N SER A 274 -14.82 10.78 4.97
CA SER A 274 -13.68 10.93 4.07
C SER A 274 -13.98 11.87 2.90
N ASN A 275 -15.17 11.78 2.32
CA ASN A 275 -15.61 12.66 1.23
C ASN A 275 -15.70 14.12 1.70
N LYS A 276 -16.32 14.37 2.85
CA LYS A 276 -16.36 15.72 3.43
C LYS A 276 -14.94 16.30 3.63
N ILE A 277 -14.05 15.55 4.30
CA ILE A 277 -12.68 16.02 4.54
C ILE A 277 -11.92 16.21 3.21
N THR A 278 -12.09 15.34 2.24
CA THR A 278 -11.41 15.45 0.96
C THR A 278 -11.87 16.67 0.18
N TYR A 279 -13.18 16.78 -0.07
CA TYR A 279 -13.73 17.75 -1.02
C TYR A 279 -14.02 19.10 -0.39
N GLU A 280 -14.35 19.14 0.91
CA GLU A 280 -14.72 20.38 1.58
C GLU A 280 -13.57 20.98 2.41
N LEU A 281 -12.47 20.25 2.67
CA LEU A 281 -11.35 20.76 3.46
C LEU A 281 -10.02 20.67 2.70
N ILE A 282 -9.56 19.45 2.32
CA ILE A 282 -8.20 19.27 1.80
C ILE A 282 -8.05 19.90 0.41
N ILE A 283 -8.96 19.63 -0.52
CA ILE A 283 -8.89 20.18 -1.88
C ILE A 283 -8.93 21.71 -1.86
N PRO A 284 -9.85 22.39 -1.13
CA PRO A 284 -9.83 23.84 -1.00
C PRO A 284 -8.53 24.40 -0.40
N CYS A 285 -7.99 23.78 0.64
CA CYS A 285 -6.70 24.20 1.20
C CYS A 285 -5.56 24.08 0.19
N TRP A 286 -5.52 23.01 -0.60
CA TRP A 286 -4.50 22.85 -1.63
C TRP A 286 -4.70 23.78 -2.83
N LYS A 287 -5.93 24.22 -3.11
CA LYS A 287 -6.19 25.27 -4.09
C LYS A 287 -5.56 26.59 -3.65
N ILE A 288 -5.73 26.98 -2.37
CA ILE A 288 -5.10 28.17 -1.78
C ILE A 288 -3.57 28.09 -1.89
N ILE A 289 -2.99 26.92 -1.60
CA ILE A 289 -1.54 26.69 -1.73
C ILE A 289 -1.09 26.86 -3.17
N MET A 290 -1.83 26.31 -4.13
CA MET A 290 -1.54 26.44 -5.55
C MET A 290 -1.63 27.88 -6.01
N ASP A 291 -2.65 28.61 -5.60
CA ASP A 291 -2.83 30.02 -5.97
C ASP A 291 -1.71 30.93 -5.42
N LYS A 292 -1.21 30.60 -4.21
CA LYS A 292 -0.10 31.34 -3.59
C LYS A 292 1.25 31.07 -4.24
N TRP A 293 1.53 29.82 -4.64
CA TRP A 293 2.81 29.38 -5.19
C TRP A 293 2.62 28.67 -6.54
N GLU A 294 1.96 29.37 -7.48
CA GLU A 294 1.52 28.81 -8.76
C GLU A 294 2.66 28.15 -9.54
N ASN A 295 3.86 28.75 -9.56
CA ASN A 295 5.03 28.20 -10.27
C ASN A 295 5.50 26.85 -9.76
N CYS A 296 5.08 26.43 -8.54
CA CYS A 296 5.40 25.12 -8.00
C CYS A 296 4.56 23.99 -8.59
N PHE A 297 3.54 24.30 -9.39
CA PHE A 297 2.59 23.35 -9.96
C PHE A 297 2.66 23.45 -11.48
N SER A 298 2.71 22.30 -12.15
CA SER A 298 2.61 22.22 -13.61
C SER A 298 1.48 21.28 -14.01
N TYR A 299 0.59 21.79 -14.86
CA TYR A 299 -0.43 20.97 -15.47
C TYR A 299 0.11 20.24 -16.69
N LYS A 300 -0.07 18.91 -16.73
CA LYS A 300 0.24 18.08 -17.91
C LYS A 300 -0.87 17.07 -18.12
N LYS A 301 -1.36 16.97 -19.35
CA LYS A 301 -2.25 15.91 -19.78
C LYS A 301 -1.40 14.82 -20.43
N LEU A 302 -1.37 13.63 -19.82
CA LEU A 302 -0.54 12.50 -20.26
C LEU A 302 -1.31 11.57 -21.20
N SER A 303 -2.62 11.36 -20.93
CA SER A 303 -3.52 10.57 -21.74
C SER A 303 -4.94 11.13 -21.67
N PHE A 304 -5.93 10.41 -22.18
CA PHE A 304 -7.33 10.85 -22.12
C PHE A 304 -7.81 11.02 -20.67
N ASP A 305 -7.41 10.09 -19.78
CA ASP A 305 -7.84 10.06 -18.37
C ASP A 305 -6.77 10.52 -17.38
N ASP A 306 -5.51 10.62 -17.83
CA ASP A 306 -4.38 10.93 -16.93
C ASP A 306 -3.96 12.40 -17.04
N GLU A 307 -4.21 13.11 -15.97
CA GLU A 307 -3.77 14.50 -15.75
C GLU A 307 -2.90 14.56 -14.50
N ILE A 308 -1.89 15.41 -14.51
CA ILE A 308 -1.06 15.69 -13.34
C ILE A 308 -0.95 17.19 -13.12
N TYR A 309 -0.81 17.58 -11.85
CA TYR A 309 -0.72 18.96 -11.40
C TYR A 309 0.52 19.19 -10.52
N TYR A 310 1.58 18.44 -10.72
CA TYR A 310 2.79 18.55 -9.91
C TYR A 310 4.03 18.83 -10.76
N ASP A 311 4.98 19.51 -10.14
CA ASP A 311 6.32 19.71 -10.70
C ASP A 311 7.37 19.08 -9.79
N ASP A 312 8.11 18.13 -10.35
CA ASP A 312 9.14 17.40 -9.61
C ASP A 312 10.34 18.28 -9.19
N SER A 313 10.47 19.46 -9.73
CA SER A 313 11.53 20.43 -9.41
C SER A 313 11.34 21.10 -8.06
N TYR A 314 10.14 21.02 -7.47
CA TYR A 314 9.79 21.67 -6.21
C TYR A 314 9.56 20.70 -5.07
N TYR A 315 9.74 21.18 -3.84
CA TYR A 315 9.50 20.39 -2.62
C TYR A 315 8.06 20.47 -2.09
N ILE A 316 7.22 21.36 -2.61
CA ILE A 316 5.92 21.69 -2.04
C ILE A 316 4.98 20.46 -1.94
N GLN A 317 4.91 19.63 -2.99
CA GLN A 317 4.15 18.38 -3.00
C GLN A 317 5.00 17.15 -2.62
N LYS A 318 6.23 17.33 -2.17
CA LYS A 318 7.06 16.28 -1.58
C LYS A 318 6.90 16.25 -0.06
N ASN A 319 7.49 15.27 0.58
CA ASN A 319 7.35 15.03 2.01
C ASN A 319 7.56 16.30 2.88
N MET A 320 8.51 17.18 2.51
CA MET A 320 8.79 18.41 3.27
C MET A 320 7.61 19.38 3.23
N GLY A 321 7.18 19.79 2.06
CA GLY A 321 6.07 20.73 1.90
C GLY A 321 4.75 20.13 2.39
N LEU A 322 4.44 18.91 1.95
CA LEU A 322 3.24 18.19 2.36
C LEU A 322 3.08 18.12 3.88
N ARG A 323 4.12 17.65 4.59
CA ARG A 323 4.10 17.52 6.06
C ARG A 323 3.96 18.87 6.75
N SER A 324 4.70 19.88 6.32
CA SER A 324 4.65 21.21 6.93
C SER A 324 3.29 21.88 6.75
N LEU A 325 2.71 21.80 5.55
CA LEU A 325 1.41 22.38 5.23
C LEU A 325 0.26 21.64 5.94
N HIS A 326 0.29 20.29 5.95
CA HIS A 326 -0.70 19.50 6.69
C HIS A 326 -0.58 19.67 8.21
N ASN A 327 0.61 19.94 8.77
CA ASN A 327 0.78 20.27 10.17
C ASN A 327 0.12 21.62 10.53
N ILE A 328 0.21 22.62 9.64
CA ILE A 328 -0.49 23.91 9.82
C ILE A 328 -2.00 23.66 9.87
N LEU A 329 -2.54 22.94 8.88
CA LEU A 329 -3.95 22.59 8.82
C LEU A 329 -4.40 21.82 10.07
N THR A 330 -3.65 20.79 10.46
CA THR A 330 -3.92 19.99 11.65
C THR A 330 -3.94 20.83 12.93
N THR A 331 -3.04 21.82 13.04
CA THR A 331 -2.97 22.75 14.19
C THR A 331 -4.24 23.63 14.25
N ILE A 332 -4.72 24.09 13.10
CA ILE A 332 -5.95 24.89 13.02
C ILE A 332 -7.17 24.04 13.38
N VAL A 333 -7.29 22.82 12.81
CA VAL A 333 -8.38 21.90 13.15
C VAL A 333 -8.40 21.59 14.65
N LYS A 334 -7.23 21.29 15.23
CA LYS A 334 -7.10 21.02 16.68
C LYS A 334 -7.51 22.20 17.53
N LYS A 335 -7.16 23.44 17.14
CA LYS A 335 -7.57 24.68 17.82
C LYS A 335 -9.09 24.87 17.78
N ASN A 336 -9.73 24.44 16.70
CA ASN A 336 -11.19 24.56 16.49
C ASN A 336 -11.90 23.22 16.81
N ASN A 337 -11.41 22.38 17.71
CA ASN A 337 -11.91 21.02 17.95
C ASN A 337 -13.42 20.95 18.21
N ASP A 338 -13.98 21.89 18.98
CA ASP A 338 -15.42 21.95 19.28
C ASP A 338 -16.30 22.29 18.04
N ASN A 339 -15.69 22.84 16.98
CA ASN A 339 -16.30 23.20 15.72
C ASN A 339 -15.48 22.68 14.53
N LYS A 340 -14.90 21.51 14.64
CA LYS A 340 -14.00 20.92 13.61
C LYS A 340 -14.69 20.60 12.29
N GLU A 341 -16.02 20.64 12.25
CA GLU A 341 -16.82 20.47 11.02
C GLU A 341 -17.16 21.82 10.34
N ASP A 342 -16.86 22.95 10.97
CA ASP A 342 -16.93 24.27 10.31
C ASP A 342 -15.70 24.48 9.42
N PHE A 343 -15.71 23.77 8.29
CA PHE A 343 -14.60 23.82 7.34
C PHE A 343 -14.39 25.22 6.77
N SER A 344 -15.43 26.03 6.61
CA SER A 344 -15.31 27.42 6.13
C SER A 344 -14.44 28.25 7.05
N LYS A 345 -14.62 28.14 8.36
CA LYS A 345 -13.79 28.83 9.34
C LYS A 345 -12.33 28.35 9.32
N ILE A 346 -12.15 27.03 9.24
CA ILE A 346 -10.82 26.41 9.19
C ILE A 346 -10.06 26.85 7.93
N ILE A 347 -10.72 26.84 6.77
CA ILE A 347 -10.15 27.26 5.50
C ILE A 347 -9.76 28.73 5.54
N ASN A 348 -10.60 29.62 6.07
CA ASN A 348 -10.31 31.04 6.18
C ASN A 348 -9.09 31.32 7.09
N GLU A 349 -8.96 30.60 8.23
CA GLU A 349 -7.77 30.69 9.08
C GLU A 349 -6.52 30.18 8.33
N PHE A 350 -6.64 29.08 7.60
CA PHE A 350 -5.56 28.51 6.81
C PHE A 350 -5.13 29.46 5.68
N GLU A 351 -6.08 29.99 4.93
CA GLU A 351 -5.86 30.97 3.86
C GLU A 351 -5.11 32.20 4.39
N THR A 352 -5.55 32.74 5.52
CA THR A 352 -4.89 33.89 6.15
C THR A 352 -3.40 33.61 6.41
N ILE A 353 -3.04 32.42 6.90
CA ILE A 353 -1.66 32.04 7.16
C ILE A 353 -0.89 31.90 5.84
N ILE A 354 -1.46 31.21 4.85
CA ILE A 354 -0.76 30.94 3.58
C ILE A 354 -0.54 32.24 2.79
N ILE A 355 -1.55 33.10 2.69
CA ILE A 355 -1.45 34.37 1.96
C ILE A 355 -0.47 35.33 2.64
N SER A 356 -0.45 35.39 3.97
CA SER A 356 0.48 36.27 4.71
C SER A 356 1.93 35.81 4.66
N SER A 357 2.19 34.57 4.24
CA SER A 357 3.55 34.04 4.14
C SER A 357 4.39 34.83 3.15
N LYS A 358 5.62 35.17 3.57
CA LYS A 358 6.62 35.87 2.76
C LYS A 358 7.37 34.95 1.82
N LEU A 359 7.10 33.65 1.83
CA LEU A 359 7.71 32.69 0.92
C LEU A 359 7.23 32.92 -0.51
N ILE A 360 8.14 32.76 -1.44
CA ILE A 360 7.91 32.77 -2.89
C ILE A 360 8.09 31.36 -3.46
N SER A 361 7.69 31.11 -4.69
CA SER A 361 7.77 29.79 -5.34
C SER A 361 9.20 29.24 -5.37
N GLU A 362 10.19 30.11 -5.58
CA GLU A 362 11.61 29.76 -5.66
C GLU A 362 12.17 29.20 -4.35
N ASP A 363 11.59 29.56 -3.19
CA ASP A 363 11.98 28.99 -1.90
C ASP A 363 11.72 27.47 -1.83
N TRP A 364 10.77 26.97 -2.64
CA TRP A 364 10.39 25.57 -2.71
C TRP A 364 11.22 24.76 -3.73
N GLU A 365 12.10 25.38 -4.50
CA GLU A 365 12.92 24.67 -5.49
C GLU A 365 13.80 23.60 -4.85
N LYS A 366 14.01 22.48 -5.57
CA LYS A 366 14.97 21.45 -5.18
C LYS A 366 16.38 22.03 -5.09
N GLY A 367 17.00 21.84 -3.94
CA GLY A 367 18.33 22.39 -3.67
C GLY A 367 18.33 23.81 -3.12
N GLY A 368 17.15 24.47 -3.07
CA GLY A 368 16.96 25.81 -2.53
C GLY A 368 16.90 25.84 -0.98
N ARG A 369 16.13 26.80 -0.46
CA ARG A 369 16.06 27.15 0.98
C ARG A 369 15.78 25.98 1.91
N PHE A 370 14.97 25.02 1.48
CA PHE A 370 14.52 23.90 2.33
C PHE A 370 15.37 22.62 2.16
N LYS A 371 16.48 22.69 1.44
CA LYS A 371 17.37 21.54 1.26
C LYS A 371 17.81 20.94 2.61
N GLY A 372 17.63 19.63 2.77
CA GLY A 372 18.04 18.89 3.97
C GLY A 372 17.04 18.91 5.13
N LEU A 373 15.92 19.62 5.03
CA LEU A 373 14.90 19.72 6.08
C LEU A 373 13.86 18.56 6.00
N SER A 374 14.31 17.33 5.79
CA SER A 374 13.43 16.15 5.63
C SER A 374 13.14 15.39 6.93
N SER A 375 13.30 16.05 8.08
CA SER A 375 13.03 15.49 9.41
C SER A 375 11.84 16.20 10.08
N GLU A 376 11.28 15.61 11.14
CA GLU A 376 10.19 16.24 11.92
C GLU A 376 10.57 17.64 12.44
N ALA A 377 11.81 17.84 12.85
CA ALA A 377 12.31 19.16 13.24
C ALA A 377 12.37 20.12 12.04
N GLY A 378 12.76 19.61 10.86
CA GLY A 378 12.76 20.38 9.61
C GLY A 378 11.36 20.79 9.19
N PHE A 379 10.38 19.92 9.29
CA PHE A 379 8.97 20.25 8.95
C PHE A 379 8.41 21.34 9.85
N LYS A 380 8.67 21.27 11.18
CA LYS A 380 8.30 22.33 12.13
C LYS A 380 9.02 23.65 11.85
N HIS A 381 10.27 23.59 11.40
CA HIS A 381 11.00 24.79 11.00
C HIS A 381 10.38 25.45 9.76
N ILE A 382 10.06 24.68 8.73
CA ILE A 382 9.34 25.18 7.55
C ILE A 382 8.00 25.79 7.95
N GLU A 383 7.22 25.10 8.80
CA GLU A 383 5.97 25.61 9.35
C GLU A 383 6.15 26.96 10.04
N SER A 384 7.20 27.14 10.85
CA SER A 384 7.49 28.40 11.51
C SER A 384 7.81 29.54 10.53
N ILE A 385 8.47 29.22 9.42
CA ILE A 385 8.78 30.20 8.37
C ILE A 385 7.52 30.61 7.60
N ILE A 386 6.63 29.65 7.30
CA ILE A 386 5.36 29.95 6.61
C ILE A 386 4.50 30.93 7.43
N LYS A 387 4.53 30.82 8.77
CA LYS A 387 3.74 31.62 9.71
C LYS A 387 4.33 33.02 10.00
N GLN A 388 5.51 33.36 9.47
CA GLN A 388 6.17 34.67 9.60
C GLN A 388 5.77 35.63 8.46
#